data_0905c4049535dc294bcf34610066ff1c
#
_entry.id   0905c4049535dc294bcf34610066ff1c
#
_cell.length_a   1.000
_cell.length_b   1.000
_cell.length_c   1.000
_cell.angle_alpha   90.00
_cell.angle_beta   90.00
_cell.angle_gamma   90.00
#
_symmetry.space_group_name_H-M   'P 1'
#
loop_
_entity.id
_entity.type
_entity.pdbx_description
1 polymer ?
#
loop_
_entity_poly.entity_id
_entity_poly.type
_entity_poly.pdbx_seq_one_letter_code
_entity_poly.pdbx_strand_id
1 'polypeptide(L)'
;MRSRRRGGCASTRRSRAVSETVSFILVFALITSTVGVVYVSGFSGLQDARDAERFTNAERAFDVMADNLADIHHEDAPSRATELKLAESQLLLGQSHSIGVDIEGRDAVDDPGKSYQPILFRTGSGPELVYENGALIRTDASGGSVMLREPDFVSRGTGDDRILVVPMILTNPGDGRSNVGGSTTVLVRAEHAGTERFPDATTSVTLTLDTTTERAPVWERYFESELGRECELTGVAESTVTCSDVPVGRVHVTATYLTVEFE
;
A
#
# COMPACT_ATOMS: atom_id res chain seq x y z
N MET A 1 -17.93 48.97 91.58
CA MET A 1 -18.67 48.58 90.37
C MET A 1 -17.72 48.31 89.22
N ARG A 2 -17.46 47.08 88.88
CA ARG A 2 -16.56 46.69 87.77
C ARG A 2 -17.38 45.86 86.75
N SER A 3 -17.61 46.46 85.60
CA SER A 3 -18.23 45.84 84.45
C SER A 3 -17.25 44.93 83.71
N ARG A 4 -17.54 43.63 83.61
CA ARG A 4 -16.80 42.67 82.75
C ARG A 4 -17.43 42.65 81.37
N ARG A 5 -16.67 43.09 80.40
CA ARG A 5 -16.98 42.82 78.97
C ARG A 5 -16.64 41.39 78.61
N ARG A 6 -17.60 40.60 78.17
CA ARG A 6 -17.39 39.33 77.49
C ARG A 6 -17.09 39.57 76.04
N GLY A 7 -15.85 39.25 75.63
CA GLY A 7 -15.45 39.20 74.25
C GLY A 7 -15.91 37.91 73.60
N GLY A 8 -16.67 38.04 72.50
CA GLY A 8 -17.18 36.90 71.75
C GLY A 8 -16.09 36.32 70.86
N CYS A 9 -15.80 35.01 71.08
CA CYS A 9 -15.05 34.16 70.14
C CYS A 9 -16.04 33.44 69.25
N ALA A 10 -16.33 34.00 68.08
CA ALA A 10 -17.16 33.33 67.07
C ALA A 10 -16.77 33.70 65.64
N SER A 11 -15.59 33.30 65.20
CA SER A 11 -15.29 33.44 63.76
C SER A 11 -14.36 32.34 63.16
N THR A 12 -13.89 31.37 63.94
CA THR A 12 -12.91 30.41 63.44
C THR A 12 -13.50 29.09 62.90
N ARG A 13 -14.78 28.85 63.05
CA ARG A 13 -15.38 27.60 62.54
C ARG A 13 -15.82 27.68 61.07
N ARG A 14 -16.16 28.85 60.53
CA ARG A 14 -16.63 28.98 59.12
C ARG A 14 -15.50 28.83 58.09
N SER A 15 -14.29 29.28 58.40
CA SER A 15 -13.19 29.18 57.47
C SER A 15 -12.63 27.75 57.29
N ARG A 16 -12.71 26.89 58.31
CA ARG A 16 -12.32 25.50 58.17
C ARG A 16 -13.26 24.69 57.30
N ALA A 17 -14.56 24.84 57.42
CA ALA A 17 -15.54 24.09 56.64
C ALA A 17 -15.45 24.42 55.15
N VAL A 18 -15.18 25.68 54.80
CA VAL A 18 -14.97 26.09 53.38
C VAL A 18 -13.68 25.52 52.83
N SER A 19 -12.59 25.49 53.60
CA SER A 19 -11.31 24.96 53.18
C SER A 19 -11.37 23.45 52.92
N GLU A 20 -12.09 22.68 53.77
CA GLU A 20 -12.27 21.23 53.55
C GLU A 20 -13.10 20.92 52.31
N THR A 21 -14.16 21.69 52.03
CA THR A 21 -15.00 21.51 50.85
C THR A 21 -14.20 21.81 49.55
N VAL A 22 -13.44 22.92 49.57
CA VAL A 22 -12.58 23.29 48.41
C VAL A 22 -11.49 22.24 48.16
N SER A 23 -10.86 21.74 49.26
CA SER A 23 -9.86 20.67 49.14
C SER A 23 -10.44 19.38 48.55
N PHE A 24 -11.64 18.97 49.01
CA PHE A 24 -12.34 17.82 48.42
C PHE A 24 -12.66 18.00 46.95
N ILE A 25 -13.20 19.17 46.57
CA ILE A 25 -13.49 19.47 45.14
C ILE A 25 -12.23 19.41 44.28
N LEU A 26 -11.12 19.97 44.74
CA LEU A 26 -9.85 19.96 44.03
C LEU A 26 -9.29 18.53 43.85
N VAL A 27 -9.29 17.73 44.93
CA VAL A 27 -8.82 16.34 44.87
C VAL A 27 -9.72 15.50 43.97
N PHE A 28 -11.06 15.67 44.09
CA PHE A 28 -12.02 14.98 43.23
C PHE A 28 -11.83 15.36 41.75
N ALA A 29 -11.69 16.66 41.45
CA ALA A 29 -11.44 17.14 40.08
C ALA A 29 -10.10 16.59 39.53
N LEU A 30 -9.05 16.54 40.34
CA LEU A 30 -7.75 16.01 39.95
C LEU A 30 -7.87 14.49 39.62
N ILE A 31 -8.50 13.71 40.49
CA ILE A 31 -8.69 12.26 40.28
C ILE A 31 -9.55 12.03 39.02
N THR A 32 -10.64 12.74 38.87
CA THR A 32 -11.52 12.58 37.70
C THR A 32 -10.80 12.97 36.41
N SER A 33 -10.01 14.05 36.42
CA SER A 33 -9.20 14.47 35.26
C SER A 33 -8.14 13.43 34.90
N THR A 34 -7.41 12.90 35.91
CA THR A 34 -6.38 11.90 35.65
C THR A 34 -6.97 10.59 35.13
N VAL A 35 -8.09 10.13 35.68
CA VAL A 35 -8.82 8.95 35.18
C VAL A 35 -9.31 9.18 33.75
N GLY A 36 -9.86 10.37 33.45
CA GLY A 36 -10.30 10.75 32.11
C GLY A 36 -9.18 10.73 31.09
N VAL A 37 -8.02 11.33 31.42
CA VAL A 37 -6.83 11.32 30.54
C VAL A 37 -6.32 9.89 30.30
N VAL A 38 -6.17 9.09 31.34
CA VAL A 38 -5.71 7.69 31.23
C VAL A 38 -6.69 6.85 30.39
N TYR A 39 -8.00 7.04 30.58
CA TYR A 39 -9.01 6.33 29.80
C TYR A 39 -8.93 6.68 28.32
N VAL A 40 -8.89 7.96 27.96
CA VAL A 40 -8.81 8.41 26.57
C VAL A 40 -7.50 7.96 25.91
N SER A 41 -6.36 8.14 26.59
CA SER A 41 -5.05 7.73 26.05
C SER A 41 -4.91 6.22 25.93
N GLY A 42 -5.45 5.47 26.89
CA GLY A 42 -5.42 4.01 26.86
C GLY A 42 -6.31 3.43 25.75
N PHE A 43 -7.46 4.04 25.51
CA PHE A 43 -8.38 3.59 24.48
C PHE A 43 -7.84 3.89 23.06
N SER A 44 -7.27 5.08 22.82
CA SER A 44 -6.64 5.39 21.54
C SER A 44 -5.45 4.48 21.25
N GLY A 45 -4.57 4.24 22.24
CA GLY A 45 -3.43 3.34 22.06
C GLY A 45 -3.82 1.89 21.74
N LEU A 46 -4.98 1.42 22.28
CA LEU A 46 -5.52 0.10 21.91
C LEU A 46 -6.08 0.06 20.49
N GLN A 47 -6.69 1.15 20.02
CA GLN A 47 -7.17 1.24 18.64
C GLN A 47 -5.99 1.26 17.67
N ASP A 48 -4.99 2.12 17.91
CA ASP A 48 -3.80 2.20 17.08
C ASP A 48 -3.07 0.84 16.97
N ALA A 49 -2.96 0.12 18.09
CA ALA A 49 -2.35 -1.21 18.11
C ALA A 49 -3.14 -2.24 17.28
N ARG A 50 -4.49 -2.21 17.37
CA ARG A 50 -5.36 -3.09 16.57
C ARG A 50 -5.25 -2.76 15.07
N ASP A 51 -5.22 -1.49 14.71
CA ASP A 51 -5.15 -1.07 13.33
C ASP A 51 -3.79 -1.43 12.72
N ALA A 52 -2.71 -1.29 13.47
CA ALA A 52 -1.38 -1.77 13.08
C ALA A 52 -1.34 -3.30 12.88
N GLU A 53 -1.96 -4.08 13.78
CA GLU A 53 -2.04 -5.54 13.65
C GLU A 53 -2.88 -5.96 12.42
N ARG A 54 -4.02 -5.30 12.20
CA ARG A 54 -4.88 -5.54 11.02
C ARG A 54 -4.10 -5.28 9.72
N PHE A 55 -3.37 -4.18 9.67
CA PHE A 55 -2.57 -3.82 8.50
C PHE A 55 -1.44 -4.83 8.26
N THR A 56 -0.70 -5.22 9.30
CA THR A 56 0.34 -6.25 9.20
C THR A 56 -0.21 -7.61 8.73
N ASN A 57 -1.43 -7.97 9.15
CA ASN A 57 -2.08 -9.18 8.67
C ASN A 57 -2.49 -9.07 7.20
N ALA A 58 -2.92 -7.88 6.76
CA ALA A 58 -3.19 -7.62 5.35
C ALA A 58 -1.91 -7.67 4.51
N GLU A 59 -0.78 -7.11 4.98
CA GLU A 59 0.53 -7.23 4.30
C GLU A 59 0.91 -8.69 4.04
N ARG A 60 0.79 -9.55 5.06
CA ARG A 60 1.08 -10.98 4.92
C ARG A 60 0.14 -11.68 3.93
N ALA A 61 -1.15 -11.32 3.94
CA ALA A 61 -2.11 -11.89 2.99
C ALA A 61 -1.82 -11.43 1.55
N PHE A 62 -1.40 -10.18 1.37
CA PHE A 62 -0.97 -9.65 0.07
C PHE A 62 0.32 -10.29 -0.41
N ASP A 63 1.26 -10.60 0.48
CA ASP A 63 2.48 -11.31 0.11
C ASP A 63 2.16 -12.73 -0.38
N VAL A 64 1.29 -13.47 0.32
CA VAL A 64 0.77 -14.77 -0.13
C VAL A 64 -0.01 -14.65 -1.45
N MET A 65 -0.80 -13.59 -1.62
CA MET A 65 -1.50 -13.33 -2.88
C MET A 65 -0.50 -13.09 -4.01
N ALA A 66 0.54 -12.31 -3.79
CA ALA A 66 1.59 -12.06 -4.77
C ALA A 66 2.30 -13.36 -5.19
N ASP A 67 2.61 -14.26 -4.24
CA ASP A 67 3.13 -15.60 -4.55
C ASP A 67 2.16 -16.41 -5.42
N ASN A 68 0.89 -16.42 -5.06
CA ASN A 68 -0.15 -17.14 -5.82
C ASN A 68 -0.31 -16.59 -7.25
N LEU A 69 -0.17 -15.27 -7.45
CA LEU A 69 -0.22 -14.67 -8.78
C LEU A 69 1.05 -14.95 -9.58
N ALA A 70 2.20 -14.99 -8.91
CA ALA A 70 3.47 -15.41 -9.51
C ALA A 70 3.44 -16.89 -9.95
N ASP A 71 2.81 -17.79 -9.18
CA ASP A 71 2.60 -19.20 -9.59
C ASP A 71 1.81 -19.31 -10.89
N ILE A 72 0.79 -18.47 -11.11
CA ILE A 72 0.05 -18.46 -12.38
C ILE A 72 0.98 -18.04 -13.53
N HIS A 73 1.84 -17.06 -13.30
CA HIS A 73 2.77 -16.57 -14.30
C HIS A 73 3.90 -17.58 -14.62
N HIS A 74 4.51 -18.19 -13.59
CA HIS A 74 5.69 -19.04 -13.74
C HIS A 74 5.36 -20.51 -14.03
N GLU A 75 4.28 -21.01 -13.45
CA GLU A 75 3.92 -22.44 -13.47
C GLU A 75 2.71 -22.76 -14.35
N ASP A 76 2.18 -21.75 -15.07
CA ASP A 76 0.95 -21.86 -15.88
C ASP A 76 -0.24 -22.43 -15.06
N ALA A 77 -0.28 -22.12 -13.74
CA ALA A 77 -1.38 -22.56 -12.89
C ALA A 77 -2.70 -21.96 -13.40
N PRO A 78 -3.79 -22.76 -13.54
CA PRO A 78 -5.03 -22.26 -14.14
C PRO A 78 -5.75 -21.22 -13.30
N SER A 79 -5.61 -21.32 -11.97
CA SER A 79 -6.18 -20.36 -11.04
C SER A 79 -5.54 -20.47 -9.65
N ARG A 80 -5.61 -19.39 -8.89
CA ARG A 80 -5.23 -19.33 -7.47
C ARG A 80 -6.27 -18.49 -6.72
N ALA A 81 -6.37 -18.74 -5.43
CA ALA A 81 -7.25 -17.96 -4.56
C ALA A 81 -6.59 -17.69 -3.22
N THR A 82 -6.80 -16.50 -2.69
CA THR A 82 -6.26 -16.05 -1.40
C THR A 82 -7.37 -15.47 -0.55
N GLU A 83 -7.50 -15.93 0.69
CA GLU A 83 -8.42 -15.35 1.66
C GLU A 83 -7.83 -14.08 2.28
N LEU A 84 -8.61 -13.00 2.30
CA LEU A 84 -8.24 -11.72 2.87
C LEU A 84 -9.33 -11.21 3.81
N LYS A 85 -8.97 -10.94 5.06
CA LYS A 85 -9.88 -10.37 6.05
C LYS A 85 -9.84 -8.85 6.01
N LEU A 86 -10.95 -8.21 5.63
CA LEU A 86 -11.00 -6.75 5.44
C LEU A 86 -10.93 -5.95 6.75
N ALA A 87 -11.58 -6.41 7.83
CA ALA A 87 -11.52 -5.75 9.14
C ALA A 87 -11.77 -4.23 9.10
N GLU A 88 -12.89 -3.81 8.51
CA GLU A 88 -13.30 -2.41 8.27
C GLU A 88 -12.51 -1.69 7.16
N SER A 89 -11.92 -2.45 6.26
CA SER A 89 -11.16 -1.96 5.12
C SER A 89 -11.92 -2.19 3.81
N GLN A 90 -11.33 -1.73 2.72
CA GLN A 90 -11.85 -1.87 1.37
C GLN A 90 -10.82 -2.55 0.47
N LEU A 91 -11.26 -3.51 -0.32
CA LEU A 91 -10.50 -4.16 -1.38
C LEU A 91 -11.12 -3.80 -2.72
N LEU A 92 -10.31 -3.33 -3.67
CA LEU A 92 -10.80 -2.91 -4.98
C LEU A 92 -9.76 -3.08 -6.07
N LEU A 93 -10.20 -3.24 -7.30
CA LEU A 93 -9.36 -3.02 -8.47
C LEU A 93 -9.30 -1.51 -8.75
N GLY A 94 -8.08 -1.00 -8.91
CA GLY A 94 -7.81 0.41 -9.16
C GLY A 94 -8.14 0.86 -10.56
N GLN A 95 -7.72 2.08 -10.89
CA GLN A 95 -7.80 2.59 -12.25
C GLN A 95 -6.86 1.80 -13.17
N SER A 96 -7.16 1.79 -14.46
CA SER A 96 -6.31 1.16 -15.45
C SER A 96 -5.04 1.97 -15.63
N HIS A 97 -3.90 1.29 -15.55
CA HIS A 97 -2.56 1.75 -15.83
C HIS A 97 -1.97 0.94 -16.98
N SER A 98 -0.78 1.29 -17.43
CA SER A 98 -0.11 0.56 -18.51
C SER A 98 1.36 0.28 -18.19
N ILE A 99 1.86 -0.81 -18.75
CA ILE A 99 3.29 -1.13 -18.81
C ILE A 99 3.65 -1.47 -20.24
N GLY A 100 4.78 -0.99 -20.71
CA GLY A 100 5.24 -1.21 -22.08
C GLY A 100 6.74 -1.40 -22.18
N VAL A 101 7.14 -2.11 -23.21
CA VAL A 101 8.54 -2.23 -23.64
C VAL A 101 8.57 -1.88 -25.13
N ASP A 102 9.04 -0.69 -25.45
CA ASP A 102 9.32 -0.29 -26.83
C ASP A 102 10.68 -0.86 -27.23
N ILE A 103 10.71 -1.60 -28.34
CA ILE A 103 11.90 -2.26 -28.85
C ILE A 103 12.33 -1.55 -30.13
N GLU A 104 13.50 -0.93 -30.12
CA GLU A 104 14.02 -0.19 -31.26
C GLU A 104 13.97 -1.02 -32.56
N GLY A 105 13.41 -0.44 -33.61
CA GLY A 105 13.30 -1.06 -34.94
C GLY A 105 12.10 -2.00 -35.11
N ARG A 106 11.19 -2.07 -34.15
CA ARG A 106 9.89 -2.75 -34.31
C ARG A 106 8.77 -1.77 -34.65
N ASP A 107 7.76 -2.29 -35.35
CA ASP A 107 6.54 -1.54 -35.56
C ASP A 107 5.70 -1.49 -34.27
N ALA A 108 5.02 -0.37 -34.02
CA ALA A 108 4.18 -0.17 -32.82
C ALA A 108 3.07 -1.24 -32.64
N VAL A 109 2.76 -2.03 -33.66
CA VAL A 109 1.80 -3.16 -33.59
C VAL A 109 2.40 -4.37 -32.86
N ASP A 110 3.73 -4.51 -32.86
CA ASP A 110 4.47 -5.57 -32.20
C ASP A 110 4.97 -5.14 -30.80
N ASP A 111 4.62 -3.92 -30.40
CA ASP A 111 5.07 -3.30 -29.17
C ASP A 111 4.27 -3.83 -27.97
N PRO A 112 4.91 -4.43 -26.96
CA PRO A 112 4.20 -5.01 -25.83
C PRO A 112 3.73 -3.98 -24.79
N GLY A 113 3.01 -2.93 -25.22
CA GLY A 113 2.31 -2.01 -24.32
C GLY A 113 0.97 -2.60 -23.86
N LYS A 114 0.80 -2.84 -22.59
CA LYS A 114 -0.39 -3.54 -22.04
C LYS A 114 -0.98 -2.80 -20.84
N SER A 115 -2.30 -2.85 -20.71
CA SER A 115 -3.03 -2.26 -19.58
C SER A 115 -3.33 -3.29 -18.49
N TYR A 116 -3.38 -2.82 -17.25
CA TYR A 116 -3.71 -3.60 -16.06
C TYR A 116 -4.43 -2.72 -15.01
N GLN A 117 -5.10 -3.35 -14.05
CA GLN A 117 -5.69 -2.68 -12.89
C GLN A 117 -5.05 -3.22 -11.62
N PRO A 118 -4.39 -2.37 -10.80
CA PRO A 118 -3.78 -2.82 -9.55
C PRO A 118 -4.83 -3.26 -8.53
N ILE A 119 -4.47 -4.23 -7.67
CA ILE A 119 -5.30 -4.65 -6.55
C ILE A 119 -4.95 -3.78 -5.34
N LEU A 120 -5.93 -3.06 -4.81
CA LEU A 120 -5.75 -2.07 -3.75
C LEU A 120 -6.46 -2.52 -2.47
N PHE A 121 -5.78 -2.41 -1.34
CA PHE A 121 -6.37 -2.55 -0.01
C PHE A 121 -6.23 -1.23 0.74
N ARG A 122 -7.35 -0.64 1.14
CA ARG A 122 -7.43 0.65 1.81
C ARG A 122 -8.02 0.51 3.20
N THR A 123 -7.31 1.05 4.19
CA THR A 123 -7.86 1.33 5.51
C THR A 123 -8.31 2.79 5.56
N GLY A 124 -9.41 3.15 6.13
CA GLY A 124 -9.98 4.51 6.20
C GLY A 124 -9.02 5.67 5.91
N SER A 125 -8.27 6.16 6.91
CA SER A 125 -7.24 7.20 6.79
C SER A 125 -5.80 6.66 6.92
N GLY A 126 -5.64 5.35 6.93
CA GLY A 126 -4.35 4.68 7.08
C GLY A 126 -3.61 4.49 5.75
N PRO A 127 -2.53 3.69 5.78
CA PRO A 127 -1.78 3.34 4.59
C PRO A 127 -2.59 2.44 3.65
N GLU A 128 -2.18 2.44 2.38
CA GLU A 128 -2.72 1.59 1.32
C GLU A 128 -1.70 0.51 0.94
N LEU A 129 -2.16 -0.72 0.70
CA LEU A 129 -1.38 -1.77 0.03
C LEU A 129 -1.82 -1.88 -1.42
N VAL A 130 -0.84 -2.02 -2.30
CA VAL A 130 -1.05 -2.10 -3.74
C VAL A 130 -0.25 -3.26 -4.30
N TYR A 131 -0.94 -4.20 -4.92
CA TYR A 131 -0.30 -5.15 -5.83
C TYR A 131 -0.37 -4.61 -7.24
N GLU A 132 0.77 -4.42 -7.88
CA GLU A 132 0.90 -3.79 -9.18
C GLU A 132 2.01 -4.46 -9.98
N ASN A 133 1.65 -5.13 -11.07
CA ASN A 133 2.58 -5.79 -11.99
C ASN A 133 3.70 -6.63 -11.31
N GLY A 134 3.33 -7.47 -10.34
CA GLY A 134 4.27 -8.31 -9.58
C GLY A 134 4.85 -7.66 -8.33
N ALA A 135 4.80 -6.34 -8.22
CA ALA A 135 5.26 -5.62 -7.04
C ALA A 135 4.18 -5.54 -5.95
N LEU A 136 4.62 -5.55 -4.69
CA LEU A 136 3.80 -5.16 -3.55
C LEU A 136 4.32 -3.83 -2.99
N ILE A 137 3.48 -2.82 -2.99
CA ILE A 137 3.83 -1.46 -2.59
C ILE A 137 2.93 -1.03 -1.43
N ARG A 138 3.53 -0.40 -0.42
CA ARG A 138 2.80 0.34 0.61
C ARG A 138 2.90 1.84 0.33
N THR A 139 1.76 2.49 0.29
CA THR A 139 1.66 3.96 0.20
C THR A 139 1.12 4.49 1.52
N ASP A 140 1.87 5.36 2.18
CA ASP A 140 1.44 5.98 3.43
C ASP A 140 0.48 7.14 3.16
N ALA A 141 -0.40 7.43 4.12
CA ALA A 141 -1.38 8.53 4.00
C ALA A 141 -0.74 9.92 3.77
N SER A 142 0.55 10.08 4.06
CA SER A 142 1.35 11.28 3.78
C SER A 142 1.86 11.37 2.34
N GLY A 143 1.62 10.37 1.50
CA GLY A 143 2.01 10.32 0.09
C GLY A 143 3.38 9.68 -0.20
N GLY A 144 4.06 9.12 0.80
CA GLY A 144 5.29 8.34 0.58
C GLY A 144 4.98 6.88 0.24
N SER A 145 5.73 6.29 -0.69
CA SER A 145 5.58 4.87 -1.05
C SER A 145 6.87 4.08 -0.83
N VAL A 146 6.70 2.80 -0.45
CA VAL A 146 7.79 1.84 -0.26
C VAL A 146 7.41 0.54 -0.96
N MET A 147 8.32 -0.02 -1.76
CA MET A 147 8.18 -1.34 -2.34
C MET A 147 8.52 -2.38 -1.26
N LEU A 148 7.54 -3.19 -0.89
CA LEU A 148 7.66 -4.27 0.09
C LEU A 148 8.15 -5.55 -0.55
N ARG A 149 7.77 -5.76 -1.82
CA ARG A 149 8.19 -6.86 -2.66
C ARG A 149 8.51 -6.34 -4.06
N GLU A 150 9.66 -6.69 -4.56
CA GLU A 150 10.08 -6.38 -5.91
C GLU A 150 9.43 -7.34 -6.92
N PRO A 151 9.10 -6.89 -8.13
CA PRO A 151 8.64 -7.76 -9.20
C PRO A 151 9.78 -8.60 -9.77
N ASP A 152 9.44 -9.70 -10.45
CA ASP A 152 10.41 -10.68 -10.96
C ASP A 152 11.11 -10.24 -12.28
N PHE A 153 11.45 -8.96 -12.42
CA PHE A 153 12.32 -8.50 -13.49
C PHE A 153 13.73 -9.06 -13.29
N VAL A 154 14.37 -9.44 -14.37
CA VAL A 154 15.76 -9.92 -14.33
C VAL A 154 16.60 -9.12 -15.30
N SER A 155 17.62 -8.42 -14.79
CA SER A 155 18.63 -7.76 -15.58
C SER A 155 19.98 -8.35 -15.24
N ARG A 156 20.65 -9.00 -16.20
CA ARG A 156 21.97 -9.62 -16.02
C ARG A 156 22.91 -9.20 -17.13
N GLY A 157 24.14 -8.88 -16.77
CA GLY A 157 25.14 -8.33 -17.69
C GLY A 157 25.04 -6.81 -17.84
N THR A 158 25.79 -6.23 -18.73
CA THR A 158 25.83 -4.78 -18.99
C THR A 158 25.98 -4.50 -20.49
N GLY A 159 25.43 -3.36 -20.95
CA GLY A 159 25.52 -2.97 -22.35
C GLY A 159 24.94 -4.04 -23.29
N ASP A 160 25.63 -4.30 -24.38
CA ASP A 160 25.20 -5.24 -25.42
C ASP A 160 25.24 -6.73 -24.98
N ASP A 161 25.82 -7.05 -23.83
CA ASP A 161 25.77 -8.40 -23.22
C ASP A 161 24.61 -8.55 -22.21
N ARG A 162 23.79 -7.52 -22.00
CA ARG A 162 22.69 -7.56 -21.06
C ARG A 162 21.59 -8.50 -21.55
N ILE A 163 21.14 -9.37 -20.64
CA ILE A 163 19.91 -10.13 -20.79
C ILE A 163 18.85 -9.50 -19.87
N LEU A 164 17.77 -9.05 -20.47
CA LEU A 164 16.64 -8.46 -19.75
C LEU A 164 15.40 -9.36 -19.89
N VAL A 165 14.82 -9.76 -18.76
CA VAL A 165 13.54 -10.47 -18.72
C VAL A 165 12.52 -9.58 -18.10
N VAL A 166 11.45 -9.28 -18.83
CA VAL A 166 10.35 -8.41 -18.42
C VAL A 166 9.07 -9.21 -18.30
N PRO A 167 8.72 -9.69 -17.10
CA PRO A 167 7.41 -10.28 -16.83
C PRO A 167 6.37 -9.16 -16.68
N MET A 168 5.27 -9.25 -17.40
CA MET A 168 4.11 -8.38 -17.25
C MET A 168 2.97 -9.21 -16.65
N ILE A 169 2.60 -8.95 -15.41
CA ILE A 169 1.47 -9.60 -14.73
C ILE A 169 0.29 -8.64 -14.76
N LEU A 170 -0.63 -8.87 -15.69
CA LEU A 170 -1.69 -7.95 -16.07
C LEU A 170 -3.02 -8.37 -15.42
N THR A 171 -3.30 -7.82 -14.26
CA THR A 171 -4.55 -8.03 -13.54
C THR A 171 -5.68 -7.22 -14.16
N ASN A 172 -6.81 -7.88 -14.49
CA ASN A 172 -7.98 -7.26 -15.08
C ASN A 172 -9.25 -7.73 -14.35
N PRO A 173 -10.32 -6.94 -14.32
CA PRO A 173 -11.56 -7.37 -13.69
C PRO A 173 -12.21 -8.54 -14.44
N GLY A 174 -12.74 -9.50 -13.68
CA GLY A 174 -13.64 -10.52 -14.19
C GLY A 174 -15.10 -10.08 -14.17
N ASP A 175 -16.01 -11.04 -14.37
CA ASP A 175 -17.45 -10.81 -14.34
C ASP A 175 -18.00 -10.61 -12.92
N GLY A 176 -17.18 -10.92 -11.88
CA GLY A 176 -17.53 -10.80 -10.48
C GLY A 176 -17.39 -9.40 -9.91
N ARG A 177 -17.30 -9.32 -8.59
CA ARG A 177 -17.11 -8.03 -7.90
C ARG A 177 -15.66 -7.55 -8.01
N SER A 178 -15.50 -6.29 -8.33
CA SER A 178 -14.20 -5.59 -8.36
C SER A 178 -13.99 -4.62 -7.17
N ASN A 179 -14.96 -4.57 -6.25
CA ASN A 179 -14.91 -3.74 -5.04
C ASN A 179 -15.72 -4.40 -3.91
N VAL A 180 -15.10 -4.60 -2.75
CA VAL A 180 -15.73 -5.12 -1.54
C VAL A 180 -15.20 -4.36 -0.33
N GLY A 181 -16.09 -3.98 0.59
CA GLY A 181 -15.71 -3.28 1.82
C GLY A 181 -16.43 -3.84 3.04
N GLY A 182 -15.94 -3.49 4.22
CA GLY A 182 -16.53 -3.84 5.51
C GLY A 182 -15.67 -4.77 6.36
N SER A 183 -16.31 -5.56 7.24
CA SER A 183 -15.61 -6.46 8.20
C SER A 183 -15.82 -7.94 7.82
N THR A 184 -15.68 -8.26 6.56
CA THR A 184 -15.85 -9.62 6.01
C THR A 184 -14.51 -10.25 5.61
N THR A 185 -14.52 -11.56 5.41
CA THR A 185 -13.45 -12.27 4.70
C THR A 185 -13.83 -12.34 3.24
N VAL A 186 -12.91 -12.01 2.36
CA VAL A 186 -13.06 -12.01 0.91
C VAL A 186 -12.09 -13.01 0.31
N LEU A 187 -12.54 -13.80 -0.62
CA LEU A 187 -11.68 -14.64 -1.43
C LEU A 187 -11.29 -13.85 -2.69
N VAL A 188 -10.01 -13.54 -2.82
CA VAL A 188 -9.42 -12.99 -4.05
C VAL A 188 -9.10 -14.15 -4.95
N ARG A 189 -9.87 -14.33 -6.00
CA ARG A 189 -9.64 -15.35 -7.03
C ARG A 189 -8.98 -14.71 -8.24
N ALA A 190 -7.87 -15.30 -8.68
CA ALA A 190 -7.22 -14.97 -9.94
C ALA A 190 -7.24 -16.19 -10.87
N GLU A 191 -7.61 -15.99 -12.11
CA GLU A 191 -7.65 -17.01 -13.14
C GLU A 191 -6.75 -16.62 -14.32
N HIS A 192 -6.04 -17.60 -14.87
CA HIS A 192 -5.21 -17.42 -16.06
C HIS A 192 -6.09 -17.20 -17.29
N ALA A 193 -6.05 -16.00 -17.87
CA ALA A 193 -6.81 -15.65 -19.07
C ALA A 193 -6.01 -15.82 -20.38
N GLY A 194 -4.67 -15.87 -20.29
CA GLY A 194 -3.79 -16.08 -21.44
C GLY A 194 -2.38 -15.61 -21.19
N THR A 195 -1.44 -16.08 -22.00
CA THR A 195 -0.04 -15.66 -22.00
C THR A 195 0.41 -15.30 -23.39
N GLU A 196 0.98 -14.13 -23.54
CA GLU A 196 1.62 -13.62 -24.75
C GLU A 196 3.14 -13.60 -24.57
N ARG A 197 3.88 -14.21 -25.49
CA ARG A 197 5.36 -14.16 -25.50
C ARG A 197 5.79 -13.37 -26.72
N PHE A 198 6.55 -12.32 -26.49
CA PHE A 198 7.07 -11.48 -27.57
C PHE A 198 8.38 -12.05 -28.08
N PRO A 199 8.62 -12.00 -29.41
CA PRO A 199 9.87 -12.49 -29.98
C PRO A 199 11.07 -11.76 -29.36
N ASP A 200 12.14 -12.50 -29.08
CA ASP A 200 13.40 -11.94 -28.59
C ASP A 200 13.94 -10.82 -29.51
N ALA A 201 14.53 -9.82 -28.92
CA ALA A 201 15.20 -8.76 -29.64
C ALA A 201 16.62 -8.51 -29.08
N THR A 202 17.48 -8.00 -29.94
CA THR A 202 18.89 -7.74 -29.64
C THR A 202 19.22 -6.29 -30.04
N THR A 203 18.71 -5.34 -29.28
CA THR A 203 18.83 -3.91 -29.56
C THR A 203 18.58 -3.12 -28.28
N SER A 204 18.42 -1.81 -28.37
CA SER A 204 17.98 -1.02 -27.23
C SER A 204 16.47 -1.15 -26.98
N VAL A 205 16.07 -0.99 -25.75
CA VAL A 205 14.66 -1.00 -25.33
C VAL A 205 14.34 0.22 -24.48
N THR A 206 13.11 0.71 -24.59
CA THR A 206 12.55 1.72 -23.69
C THR A 206 11.46 1.07 -22.86
N LEU A 207 11.65 1.06 -21.53
CA LEU A 207 10.64 0.61 -20.56
C LEU A 207 9.79 1.81 -20.16
N THR A 208 8.47 1.62 -20.18
CA THR A 208 7.51 2.63 -19.72
C THR A 208 6.50 1.98 -18.76
N LEU A 209 6.28 2.60 -17.61
CA LEU A 209 5.26 2.17 -16.66
C LEU A 209 4.44 3.38 -16.23
N ASP A 210 3.15 3.33 -16.50
CA ASP A 210 2.19 4.31 -15.99
C ASP A 210 1.57 3.80 -14.67
N THR A 211 1.53 4.67 -13.68
CA THR A 211 1.05 4.38 -12.33
C THR A 211 0.47 5.63 -11.68
N THR A 212 0.58 5.82 -10.38
CA THR A 212 0.21 7.08 -9.71
C THR A 212 1.45 7.89 -9.32
N THR A 213 1.24 9.19 -9.12
CA THR A 213 2.29 10.12 -8.65
C THR A 213 2.99 9.65 -7.36
N GLU A 214 2.24 8.98 -6.46
CA GLU A 214 2.80 8.48 -5.21
C GLU A 214 3.67 7.24 -5.40
N ARG A 215 3.37 6.41 -6.41
CA ARG A 215 4.08 5.15 -6.67
C ARG A 215 5.19 5.27 -7.71
N ALA A 216 5.10 6.22 -8.64
CA ALA A 216 6.09 6.41 -9.69
C ALA A 216 7.54 6.54 -9.16
N PRO A 217 7.85 7.30 -8.08
CA PRO A 217 9.21 7.38 -7.54
C PRO A 217 9.77 6.08 -6.98
N VAL A 218 8.90 5.13 -6.59
CA VAL A 218 9.34 3.80 -6.12
C VAL A 218 9.73 2.93 -7.31
N TRP A 219 8.94 2.96 -8.37
CA TRP A 219 9.24 2.26 -9.61
C TRP A 219 10.48 2.82 -10.32
N GLU A 220 10.65 4.15 -10.33
CA GLU A 220 11.86 4.80 -10.86
C GLU A 220 13.11 4.24 -10.17
N ARG A 221 13.18 4.31 -8.83
CA ARG A 221 14.31 3.77 -8.06
C ARG A 221 14.56 2.28 -8.31
N TYR A 222 13.48 1.51 -8.43
CA TYR A 222 13.59 0.08 -8.71
C TYR A 222 14.22 -0.15 -10.09
N PHE A 223 13.69 0.48 -11.14
CA PHE A 223 14.24 0.33 -12.50
C PHE A 223 15.66 0.86 -12.60
N GLU A 224 15.98 1.98 -11.97
CA GLU A 224 17.35 2.51 -11.92
C GLU A 224 18.32 1.51 -11.27
N SER A 225 17.91 0.87 -10.19
CA SER A 225 18.71 -0.16 -9.51
C SER A 225 18.94 -1.38 -10.40
N GLU A 226 17.87 -1.89 -11.05
CA GLU A 226 17.94 -3.08 -11.89
C GLU A 226 18.67 -2.83 -13.23
N LEU A 227 18.45 -1.67 -13.82
CA LEU A 227 19.02 -1.34 -15.12
C LEU A 227 20.40 -0.65 -15.03
N GLY A 228 20.77 -0.18 -13.82
CA GLY A 228 22.02 0.59 -13.63
C GLY A 228 22.05 1.86 -14.49
N ARG A 229 20.91 2.51 -14.67
CA ARG A 229 20.69 3.66 -15.56
C ARG A 229 19.63 4.59 -14.97
N GLU A 230 19.78 5.89 -15.22
CA GLU A 230 18.77 6.88 -14.84
C GLU A 230 17.48 6.67 -15.65
N CYS A 231 16.35 6.79 -14.98
CA CYS A 231 15.01 6.81 -15.55
C CYS A 231 14.40 8.20 -15.34
N GLU A 232 13.36 8.52 -16.07
CA GLU A 232 12.70 9.82 -16.01
C GLU A 232 11.25 9.66 -15.56
N LEU A 233 10.79 10.55 -14.67
CA LEU A 233 9.38 10.71 -14.36
C LEU A 233 8.76 11.65 -15.40
N THR A 234 7.76 11.15 -16.10
CA THR A 234 7.07 11.84 -17.19
C THR A 234 5.54 11.75 -17.01
N GLY A 235 4.78 12.20 -17.98
CA GLY A 235 3.33 12.15 -17.95
C GLY A 235 2.69 13.25 -17.11
N VAL A 236 1.37 13.11 -16.89
CA VAL A 236 0.60 14.07 -16.08
C VAL A 236 0.96 13.88 -14.61
N ALA A 237 1.44 14.95 -13.97
CA ALA A 237 1.87 14.96 -12.57
C ALA A 237 2.97 13.93 -12.25
N GLU A 238 3.86 13.61 -13.21
CA GLU A 238 4.99 12.69 -13.02
C GLU A 238 4.54 11.27 -12.60
N SER A 239 3.49 10.78 -13.22
CA SER A 239 2.92 9.45 -12.93
C SER A 239 3.44 8.33 -13.82
N THR A 240 4.33 8.63 -14.78
CA THR A 240 4.88 7.66 -15.72
C THR A 240 6.39 7.57 -15.55
N VAL A 241 6.90 6.36 -15.35
CA VAL A 241 8.34 6.08 -15.31
C VAL A 241 8.79 5.64 -16.69
N THR A 242 9.82 6.29 -17.24
CA THR A 242 10.39 5.96 -18.54
C THR A 242 11.90 5.77 -18.44
N CYS A 243 12.36 4.58 -18.81
CA CYS A 243 13.79 4.25 -18.90
C CYS A 243 14.15 4.07 -20.39
N SER A 244 14.67 5.12 -21.01
CA SER A 244 14.92 5.17 -22.45
C SER A 244 16.26 4.53 -22.84
N ASP A 245 16.31 3.99 -24.05
CA ASP A 245 17.52 3.49 -24.71
C ASP A 245 18.37 2.54 -23.87
N VAL A 246 17.74 1.62 -23.15
CA VAL A 246 18.44 0.60 -22.36
C VAL A 246 19.10 -0.39 -23.31
N PRO A 247 20.45 -0.45 -23.38
CA PRO A 247 21.13 -1.36 -24.29
C PRO A 247 20.98 -2.80 -23.79
N VAL A 248 20.58 -3.71 -24.67
CA VAL A 248 20.37 -5.13 -24.37
C VAL A 248 20.94 -6.01 -25.48
N GLY A 249 21.66 -7.07 -25.07
CA GLY A 249 22.03 -8.16 -26.00
C GLY A 249 20.86 -9.11 -26.26
N ARG A 250 19.92 -9.19 -25.33
CA ARG A 250 18.68 -9.96 -25.47
C ARG A 250 17.61 -9.49 -24.52
N VAL A 251 16.40 -9.28 -25.02
CA VAL A 251 15.22 -9.02 -24.19
C VAL A 251 14.17 -10.11 -24.39
N HIS A 252 13.63 -10.60 -23.28
CA HIS A 252 12.49 -11.53 -23.24
C HIS A 252 11.33 -10.84 -22.55
N VAL A 253 10.23 -10.65 -23.26
CA VAL A 253 9.01 -10.05 -22.72
C VAL A 253 7.89 -11.09 -22.71
N THR A 254 7.25 -11.27 -21.57
CA THR A 254 6.10 -12.17 -21.42
C THR A 254 4.98 -11.42 -20.72
N ALA A 255 3.80 -11.35 -21.34
CA ALA A 255 2.60 -10.79 -20.74
C ALA A 255 1.64 -11.91 -20.33
N THR A 256 1.34 -12.02 -19.05
CA THR A 256 0.35 -12.97 -18.49
C THR A 256 -0.88 -12.19 -18.05
N TYR A 257 -2.01 -12.52 -18.64
CA TYR A 257 -3.30 -11.90 -18.33
C TYR A 257 -3.99 -12.68 -17.24
N LEU A 258 -4.36 -12.00 -16.19
CA LEU A 258 -5.09 -12.55 -15.05
C LEU A 258 -6.45 -11.87 -14.93
N THR A 259 -7.49 -12.68 -14.82
CA THR A 259 -8.83 -12.20 -14.46
C THR A 259 -8.99 -12.30 -12.95
N VAL A 260 -9.31 -11.17 -12.30
CA VAL A 260 -9.39 -11.08 -10.82
C VAL A 260 -10.83 -10.79 -10.40
N GLU A 261 -11.32 -11.53 -9.41
CA GLU A 261 -12.65 -11.40 -8.82
C GLU A 261 -12.58 -11.45 -7.29
N PHE A 262 -13.52 -10.77 -6.63
CA PHE A 262 -13.68 -10.78 -5.18
C PHE A 262 -14.98 -11.50 -4.80
N GLU A 263 -14.86 -12.65 -4.13
CA GLU A 263 -15.96 -13.52 -3.70
C GLU A 263 -16.23 -13.45 -2.18
#